data_486f2a729272135837962207fbd37fd3
#
_entry.id   486f2a729272135837962207fbd37fd3
#
_cell.length_a   1.000
_cell.length_b   1.000
_cell.length_c   1.000
_cell.angle_alpha   90.00
_cell.angle_beta   90.00
_cell.angle_gamma   90.00
#
_symmetry.space_group_name_H-M   'P 1'
#
loop_
_entity.id
_entity.type
_entity.pdbx_description
1 polymer ?
#
loop_
_entity_poly.entity_id
_entity_poly.type
_entity_poly.pdbx_seq_one_letter_code
_entity_poly.pdbx_strand_id
1 'polypeptide(L)'
;MSKEKTKVCKYCKEEIDAKAKVCPHCRKKQGGKLKWVIIIIIVLAVLGMAMGGGDDDSSSTDPQTKSTTATTAAKKETAKKEETKEKDSVKVGESFENDGLKVTAKKAEFGYDAGEYFTPKDGCEYVAVDFTCENIAEKGDKYVSVSDCECYADNSACEQQYIGDSDFVNTNLSPGKNVSFTAYYEVPKDAKKVILEYSASFWTDKKITINLK
;
A
#
# COMPACT_ATOMS: atom_id res chain seq x y z
N MET A 1 -20.96 37.38 28.19
CA MET A 1 -21.32 36.12 27.54
C MET A 1 -20.48 36.01 26.26
N SER A 2 -19.41 35.22 26.29
CA SER A 2 -18.54 35.04 25.14
C SER A 2 -19.24 34.14 24.11
N LYS A 3 -19.47 34.65 22.88
CA LYS A 3 -19.98 33.84 21.78
C LYS A 3 -18.93 32.78 21.43
N GLU A 4 -19.23 31.54 21.73
CA GLU A 4 -18.38 30.39 21.27
C GLU A 4 -18.46 30.36 19.74
N LYS A 5 -17.27 30.38 19.12
CA LYS A 5 -17.17 30.29 17.65
C LYS A 5 -17.36 28.82 17.24
N THR A 6 -18.34 28.55 16.41
CA THR A 6 -18.61 27.23 15.82
C THR A 6 -18.13 27.15 14.39
N LYS A 7 -17.97 25.94 13.87
CA LYS A 7 -17.73 25.61 12.46
C LYS A 7 -18.52 24.37 12.06
N VAL A 8 -18.83 24.24 10.80
CA VAL A 8 -19.57 23.09 10.26
C VAL A 8 -18.58 21.97 9.92
N CYS A 9 -18.86 20.76 10.37
CA CYS A 9 -18.07 19.57 10.03
C CYS A 9 -18.15 19.29 8.52
N LYS A 10 -17.00 19.01 7.88
CA LYS A 10 -16.93 18.71 6.44
C LYS A 10 -17.65 17.43 6.06
N TYR A 11 -17.79 16.48 6.99
CA TYR A 11 -18.30 15.14 6.71
C TYR A 11 -19.78 14.95 7.07
N CYS A 12 -20.18 15.27 8.31
CA CYS A 12 -21.56 15.07 8.77
C CYS A 12 -22.41 16.35 8.74
N LYS A 13 -21.81 17.51 8.40
CA LYS A 13 -22.47 18.82 8.32
C LYS A 13 -23.02 19.37 9.65
N GLU A 14 -22.75 18.72 10.78
CA GLU A 14 -23.09 19.18 12.11
C GLU A 14 -22.19 20.33 12.58
N GLU A 15 -22.75 21.22 13.42
CA GLU A 15 -22.00 22.30 14.04
C GLU A 15 -21.11 21.74 15.16
N ILE A 16 -19.85 22.13 15.14
CA ILE A 16 -18.83 21.72 16.12
C ILE A 16 -18.02 22.95 16.56
N ASP A 17 -17.35 22.84 17.70
CA ASP A 17 -16.44 23.90 18.16
C ASP A 17 -15.42 24.26 17.07
N ALA A 18 -15.16 25.54 16.85
CA ALA A 18 -14.23 26.02 15.84
C ALA A 18 -12.81 25.47 16.01
N LYS A 19 -12.40 25.16 17.26
CA LYS A 19 -11.09 24.61 17.61
C LYS A 19 -11.04 23.08 17.55
N ALA A 20 -12.19 22.41 17.42
CA ALA A 20 -12.24 20.94 17.40
C ALA A 20 -11.43 20.37 16.25
N LYS A 21 -10.40 19.57 16.55
CA LYS A 21 -9.56 18.85 15.58
C LYS A 21 -10.23 17.57 15.08
N VAL A 22 -11.18 17.05 15.85
CA VAL A 22 -11.98 15.84 15.54
C VAL A 22 -13.44 16.19 15.75
N CYS A 23 -14.30 15.74 14.87
CA CYS A 23 -15.74 15.91 15.02
C CYS A 23 -16.26 14.96 16.12
N PRO A 24 -17.00 15.46 17.14
CA PRO A 24 -17.56 14.60 18.18
C PRO A 24 -18.67 13.66 17.64
N HIS A 25 -19.38 14.07 16.57
CA HIS A 25 -20.48 13.31 16.00
C HIS A 25 -20.02 12.16 15.08
N CYS A 26 -19.15 12.47 14.11
CA CYS A 26 -18.70 11.46 13.13
C CYS A 26 -17.25 10.97 13.36
N ARG A 27 -16.59 11.46 14.40
CA ARG A 27 -15.20 11.10 14.81
C ARG A 27 -14.12 11.29 13.72
N LYS A 28 -14.43 11.96 12.61
CA LYS A 28 -13.48 12.26 11.55
C LYS A 28 -12.65 13.49 11.87
N LYS A 29 -11.33 13.44 11.57
CA LYS A 29 -10.43 14.58 11.77
C LYS A 29 -10.79 15.72 10.82
N GLN A 30 -10.90 16.92 11.37
CA GLN A 30 -11.11 18.14 10.60
C GLN A 30 -9.74 18.61 10.07
N GLY A 31 -9.49 18.46 8.77
CA GLY A 31 -8.20 18.75 8.15
C GLY A 31 -7.76 20.20 8.42
N GLY A 32 -6.62 20.37 9.04
CA GLY A 32 -5.95 21.65 9.21
C GLY A 32 -5.27 22.11 7.92
N LYS A 33 -5.22 23.42 7.70
CA LYS A 33 -4.51 24.07 6.57
C LYS A 33 -2.99 23.88 6.60
N LEU A 34 -2.49 23.05 7.53
CA LEU A 34 -1.05 22.87 7.77
C LEU A 34 -0.29 22.35 6.53
N LYS A 35 -0.93 21.53 5.71
CA LYS A 35 -0.32 21.05 4.44
C LYS A 35 -0.08 22.18 3.45
N TRP A 36 -1.01 23.15 3.36
CA TRP A 36 -0.86 24.32 2.51
C TRP A 36 0.24 25.26 3.00
N VAL A 37 0.38 25.41 4.32
CA VAL A 37 1.45 26.23 4.92
C VAL A 37 2.81 25.62 4.64
N ILE A 38 2.96 24.31 4.73
CA ILE A 38 4.21 23.60 4.41
C ILE A 38 4.56 23.75 2.93
N ILE A 39 3.58 23.63 2.03
CA ILE A 39 3.80 23.83 0.58
C ILE A 39 4.25 25.27 0.28
N ILE A 40 3.65 26.26 0.91
CA ILE A 40 4.03 27.67 0.73
C ILE A 40 5.46 27.91 1.24
N ILE A 41 5.85 27.34 2.38
CA ILE A 41 7.21 27.46 2.91
C ILE A 41 8.23 26.82 1.96
N ILE A 42 7.92 25.65 1.40
CA ILE A 42 8.81 24.96 0.44
C ILE A 42 8.95 25.79 -0.84
N VAL A 43 7.87 26.34 -1.36
CA VAL A 43 7.90 27.20 -2.57
C VAL A 43 8.70 28.47 -2.33
N LEU A 44 8.56 29.12 -1.17
CA LEU A 44 9.33 30.30 -0.80
C LEU A 44 10.82 29.98 -0.59
N ALA A 45 11.17 28.80 -0.05
CA ALA A 45 12.54 28.37 0.09
C ALA A 45 13.23 28.10 -1.27
N VAL A 46 12.49 27.51 -2.22
CA VAL A 46 13.01 27.27 -3.58
C VAL A 46 13.17 28.59 -4.38
N LEU A 47 12.25 29.55 -4.22
CA LEU A 47 12.37 30.86 -4.84
C LEU A 47 13.46 31.72 -4.19
N GLY A 48 13.73 31.53 -2.89
CA GLY A 48 14.79 32.24 -2.16
C GLY A 48 16.21 31.82 -2.55
N MET A 49 16.42 30.59 -3.04
CA MET A 49 17.72 30.11 -3.53
C MET A 49 18.08 30.59 -4.93
N ALA A 50 17.15 31.22 -5.67
CA ALA A 50 17.40 31.74 -7.01
C ALA A 50 17.89 33.19 -7.05
N MET A 51 17.92 33.89 -5.92
CA MET A 51 18.38 35.28 -5.83
C MET A 51 19.18 35.52 -4.55
N GLY A 52 20.46 35.20 -4.55
CA GLY A 52 21.36 35.64 -3.48
C GLY A 52 22.62 34.80 -3.40
N GLY A 53 23.63 35.22 -4.13
CA GLY A 53 25.01 34.81 -3.91
C GLY A 53 25.64 35.68 -2.80
N GLY A 54 26.68 35.17 -2.14
CA GLY A 54 27.55 35.94 -1.24
C GLY A 54 28.10 35.11 -0.07
N ASP A 55 29.30 34.69 -0.26
CA ASP A 55 30.51 34.46 0.54
C ASP A 55 30.46 34.54 2.08
N ASP A 56 31.17 33.67 2.70
CA ASP A 56 32.39 33.61 3.52
C ASP A 56 32.24 32.71 4.74
N ASP A 57 33.08 31.73 4.84
CA ASP A 57 34.41 31.43 5.38
C ASP A 57 34.46 30.85 6.80
N SER A 58 35.37 29.88 6.92
CA SER A 58 36.15 29.40 8.07
C SER A 58 35.51 28.34 8.98
N SER A 59 36.08 27.24 9.07
CA SER A 59 37.37 26.66 9.49
C SER A 59 37.22 25.43 10.38
N SER A 60 37.80 24.35 9.93
CA SER A 60 38.63 23.33 10.60
C SER A 60 38.12 22.57 11.84
N THR A 61 38.17 21.26 11.90
CA THR A 61 39.37 20.47 12.15
C THR A 61 39.04 18.98 12.13
N ASP A 62 39.79 18.22 11.32
CA ASP A 62 40.02 16.78 11.43
C ASP A 62 41.03 16.48 12.56
N PRO A 63 41.13 15.31 13.16
CA PRO A 63 41.92 14.26 12.52
C PRO A 63 41.50 12.80 12.76
N GLN A 64 41.71 12.04 11.70
CA GLN A 64 42.23 10.65 11.58
C GLN A 64 42.44 9.77 12.83
N THR A 65 42.06 8.49 12.69
CA THR A 65 43.01 7.36 12.90
C THR A 65 42.54 6.12 12.16
N LYS A 66 43.50 5.54 11.48
CA LYS A 66 43.58 4.32 10.65
C LYS A 66 43.44 3.02 11.43
N SER A 67 43.00 2.00 10.75
CA SER A 67 43.69 0.69 10.53
C SER A 67 42.76 -0.48 10.82
N THR A 68 42.66 -1.61 10.19
CA THR A 68 43.42 -2.33 9.14
C THR A 68 42.60 -3.57 8.81
N THR A 69 42.48 -3.88 7.54
CA THR A 69 42.38 -5.13 6.82
C THR A 69 42.06 -6.45 7.56
N ALA A 70 41.02 -7.18 7.07
CA ALA A 70 41.17 -8.61 6.76
C ALA A 70 40.12 -9.03 5.71
N THR A 71 40.63 -9.48 4.62
CA THR A 71 40.04 -10.14 3.47
C THR A 71 39.45 -11.50 3.84
N THR A 72 38.19 -11.78 3.42
CA THR A 72 37.88 -13.15 2.96
C THR A 72 36.80 -13.09 1.90
N ALA A 73 37.13 -13.57 0.73
CA ALA A 73 36.29 -13.76 -0.41
C ALA A 73 35.28 -14.88 -0.20
N ALA A 74 34.04 -14.69 -0.54
CA ALA A 74 33.19 -15.77 -1.02
C ALA A 74 31.97 -15.25 -1.80
N LYS A 75 32.01 -15.59 -3.08
CA LYS A 75 30.89 -16.00 -3.94
C LYS A 75 29.84 -14.97 -4.31
N LYS A 76 30.12 -14.37 -5.45
CA LYS A 76 29.23 -13.63 -6.32
C LYS A 76 28.11 -14.56 -6.82
N GLU A 77 26.97 -14.50 -6.21
CA GLU A 77 25.73 -14.97 -6.81
C GLU A 77 25.08 -13.78 -7.48
N THR A 78 25.09 -13.80 -8.80
CA THR A 78 24.53 -12.81 -9.69
C THR A 78 23.01 -12.87 -9.57
N ALA A 79 22.43 -12.11 -8.65
CA ALA A 79 21.03 -11.79 -8.70
C ALA A 79 20.81 -10.84 -9.89
N LYS A 80 20.22 -11.36 -10.94
CA LYS A 80 19.74 -10.63 -12.11
C LYS A 80 18.77 -9.56 -11.61
N LYS A 81 19.21 -8.32 -11.60
CA LYS A 81 18.35 -7.15 -11.37
C LYS A 81 17.42 -7.08 -12.58
N GLU A 82 16.24 -7.63 -12.44
CA GLU A 82 15.16 -7.45 -13.39
C GLU A 82 14.69 -6.01 -13.26
N GLU A 83 14.89 -5.22 -14.31
CA GLU A 83 14.34 -3.88 -14.41
C GLU A 83 12.81 -3.99 -14.31
N THR A 84 12.26 -3.61 -13.16
CA THR A 84 10.83 -3.54 -12.94
C THR A 84 10.31 -2.30 -13.67
N LYS A 85 9.95 -2.46 -14.95
CA LYS A 85 9.07 -1.52 -15.63
C LYS A 85 7.77 -1.50 -14.84
N GLU A 86 7.28 -0.32 -14.47
CA GLU A 86 5.94 -0.14 -13.91
C GLU A 86 4.93 -0.79 -14.87
N LYS A 87 4.48 -1.99 -14.53
CA LYS A 87 3.45 -2.71 -15.28
C LYS A 87 2.12 -2.39 -14.63
N ASP A 88 1.17 -1.85 -15.37
CA ASP A 88 -0.21 -1.67 -14.90
C ASP A 88 -0.95 -3.02 -14.82
N SER A 89 -0.34 -4.10 -15.30
CA SER A 89 -0.91 -5.44 -15.32
C SER A 89 0.17 -6.52 -15.22
N VAL A 90 -0.09 -7.54 -14.40
CA VAL A 90 0.78 -8.70 -14.17
C VAL A 90 -0.04 -10.00 -14.28
N LYS A 91 0.66 -11.13 -14.38
CA LYS A 91 0.08 -12.48 -14.31
C LYS A 91 0.36 -13.12 -12.97
N VAL A 92 -0.36 -14.18 -12.66
CA VAL A 92 -0.04 -15.06 -11.52
C VAL A 92 1.40 -15.55 -11.64
N GLY A 93 2.15 -15.49 -10.54
CA GLY A 93 3.58 -15.79 -10.47
C GLY A 93 4.49 -14.59 -10.72
N GLU A 94 4.00 -13.49 -11.31
CA GLU A 94 4.76 -12.25 -11.48
C GLU A 94 4.60 -11.35 -10.24
N SER A 95 5.68 -10.63 -9.90
CA SER A 95 5.67 -9.62 -8.84
C SER A 95 5.53 -8.23 -9.43
N PHE A 96 4.93 -7.33 -8.65
CA PHE A 96 4.95 -5.89 -8.91
C PHE A 96 5.30 -5.12 -7.65
N GLU A 97 5.70 -3.87 -7.83
CA GLU A 97 6.02 -2.97 -6.73
C GLU A 97 5.02 -1.81 -6.72
N ASN A 98 4.47 -1.52 -5.56
CA ASN A 98 3.57 -0.39 -5.35
C ASN A 98 3.83 0.22 -3.97
N ASP A 99 4.20 1.49 -3.94
CA ASP A 99 4.48 2.28 -2.72
C ASP A 99 5.43 1.55 -1.72
N GLY A 100 6.50 0.91 -2.23
CA GLY A 100 7.47 0.20 -1.40
C GLY A 100 6.99 -1.15 -0.87
N LEU A 101 5.85 -1.66 -1.34
CA LEU A 101 5.45 -3.05 -1.20
C LEU A 101 5.74 -3.79 -2.48
N LYS A 102 6.39 -4.94 -2.37
CA LYS A 102 6.49 -5.96 -3.41
C LYS A 102 5.40 -6.98 -3.18
N VAL A 103 4.51 -7.11 -4.14
CA VAL A 103 3.35 -8.00 -4.07
C VAL A 103 3.47 -9.08 -5.15
N THR A 104 3.16 -10.31 -4.78
CA THR A 104 3.18 -11.47 -5.67
C THR A 104 1.94 -12.31 -5.42
N ALA A 105 1.08 -12.48 -6.44
CA ALA A 105 0.06 -13.51 -6.46
C ALA A 105 0.74 -14.80 -6.94
N LYS A 106 1.10 -15.71 -6.03
CA LYS A 106 1.91 -16.90 -6.33
C LYS A 106 1.15 -17.97 -7.09
N LYS A 107 -0.11 -18.16 -6.73
CA LYS A 107 -0.98 -19.22 -7.25
C LYS A 107 -2.41 -18.71 -7.28
N ALA A 108 -3.18 -19.14 -8.27
CA ALA A 108 -4.64 -19.03 -8.28
C ALA A 108 -5.20 -20.43 -8.54
N GLU A 109 -6.10 -20.87 -7.68
CA GLU A 109 -6.73 -22.19 -7.76
C GLU A 109 -8.23 -22.00 -7.93
N PHE A 110 -8.73 -22.34 -9.12
CA PHE A 110 -10.15 -22.34 -9.46
C PHE A 110 -10.78 -23.65 -9.01
N GLY A 111 -12.05 -23.61 -8.59
CA GLY A 111 -12.75 -24.77 -8.05
C GLY A 111 -12.21 -25.21 -6.68
N TYR A 112 -11.69 -24.26 -5.89
CA TYR A 112 -11.18 -24.56 -4.55
C TYR A 112 -12.27 -25.19 -3.69
N ASP A 113 -11.94 -26.33 -3.06
CA ASP A 113 -12.80 -27.01 -2.11
C ASP A 113 -12.64 -26.40 -0.71
N ALA A 114 -13.62 -25.63 -0.32
CA ALA A 114 -13.65 -24.96 0.98
C ALA A 114 -14.20 -25.85 2.12
N GLY A 115 -14.51 -27.10 1.82
CA GLY A 115 -15.04 -28.06 2.77
C GLY A 115 -16.56 -27.96 2.96
N GLU A 116 -17.06 -28.78 3.85
CA GLU A 116 -18.46 -29.11 4.05
C GLU A 116 -19.36 -27.90 4.40
N TYR A 117 -18.76 -26.86 5.02
CA TYR A 117 -19.51 -25.71 5.53
C TYR A 117 -19.55 -24.51 4.56
N PHE A 118 -18.79 -24.57 3.50
CA PHE A 118 -18.70 -23.48 2.53
C PHE A 118 -19.05 -24.00 1.14
N THR A 119 -20.27 -23.70 0.71
CA THR A 119 -20.74 -24.09 -0.63
C THR A 119 -20.92 -22.84 -1.47
N PRO A 120 -20.29 -22.76 -2.65
CA PRO A 120 -20.50 -21.63 -3.55
C PRO A 120 -21.93 -21.62 -4.07
N LYS A 121 -22.43 -20.46 -4.47
CA LYS A 121 -23.74 -20.29 -5.10
C LYS A 121 -23.85 -21.15 -6.38
N ASP A 122 -25.08 -21.49 -6.75
CA ASP A 122 -25.33 -22.23 -7.99
C ASP A 122 -24.69 -21.53 -9.20
N GLY A 123 -23.92 -22.29 -9.99
CA GLY A 123 -23.18 -21.76 -11.14
C GLY A 123 -21.88 -21.06 -10.80
N CYS A 124 -21.52 -20.95 -9.52
CA CYS A 124 -20.26 -20.35 -9.05
C CYS A 124 -19.26 -21.39 -8.53
N GLU A 125 -18.01 -20.97 -8.42
CA GLU A 125 -16.92 -21.69 -7.79
C GLU A 125 -16.08 -20.74 -6.92
N TYR A 126 -15.34 -21.29 -5.98
CA TYR A 126 -14.34 -20.50 -5.25
C TYR A 126 -13.02 -20.47 -6.00
N VAL A 127 -12.40 -19.32 -5.98
CA VAL A 127 -11.01 -19.12 -6.41
C VAL A 127 -10.18 -18.74 -5.20
N ALA A 128 -9.16 -19.54 -4.88
CA ALA A 128 -8.18 -19.27 -3.84
C ALA A 128 -6.94 -18.66 -4.50
N VAL A 129 -6.50 -17.49 -4.00
CA VAL A 129 -5.32 -16.78 -4.51
C VAL A 129 -4.30 -16.59 -3.40
N ASP A 130 -3.13 -17.21 -3.55
CA ASP A 130 -2.04 -17.13 -2.59
C ASP A 130 -1.19 -15.89 -2.85
N PHE A 131 -1.09 -15.02 -1.86
CA PHE A 131 -0.29 -13.81 -1.91
C PHE A 131 0.96 -13.88 -1.03
N THR A 132 1.97 -13.14 -1.43
CA THR A 132 3.06 -12.70 -0.56
C THR A 132 3.29 -11.21 -0.78
N CYS A 133 3.28 -10.47 0.33
CA CYS A 133 3.58 -9.04 0.36
C CYS A 133 4.85 -8.83 1.20
N GLU A 134 5.81 -8.07 0.66
CA GLU A 134 7.08 -7.75 1.31
C GLU A 134 7.28 -6.24 1.34
N ASN A 135 7.60 -5.69 2.51
CA ASN A 135 7.98 -4.29 2.61
C ASN A 135 9.45 -4.14 2.18
N ILE A 136 9.65 -3.62 0.97
CA ILE A 136 10.96 -3.35 0.36
C ILE A 136 11.42 -1.90 0.53
N ALA A 137 10.64 -1.07 1.25
CA ALA A 137 11.03 0.29 1.54
C ALA A 137 12.20 0.32 2.52
N GLU A 138 13.10 1.30 2.39
CA GLU A 138 14.21 1.49 3.33
C GLU A 138 13.73 1.91 4.72
N LYS A 139 12.59 2.59 4.80
CA LYS A 139 12.02 3.18 6.04
C LYS A 139 10.50 3.14 6.01
N GLY A 140 9.92 3.03 7.20
CA GLY A 140 8.50 3.11 7.44
C GLY A 140 7.78 1.78 7.24
N ASP A 141 6.79 1.57 8.08
CA ASP A 141 5.94 0.40 8.01
C ASP A 141 4.96 0.52 6.83
N LYS A 142 4.62 -0.61 6.20
CA LYS A 142 3.61 -0.72 5.15
C LYS A 142 2.46 -1.57 5.65
N TYR A 143 1.26 -1.05 5.48
CA TYR A 143 0.04 -1.76 5.83
C TYR A 143 -0.35 -2.70 4.70
N VAL A 144 -0.74 -3.92 5.06
CA VAL A 144 -1.22 -4.96 4.15
C VAL A 144 -2.55 -5.48 4.68
N SER A 145 -3.54 -5.54 3.81
CA SER A 145 -4.86 -6.08 4.08
C SER A 145 -5.28 -7.07 3.00
N VAL A 146 -5.98 -8.13 3.41
CA VAL A 146 -6.63 -9.03 2.46
C VAL A 146 -7.65 -8.29 1.57
N SER A 147 -8.18 -7.16 2.05
CA SER A 147 -9.15 -6.33 1.32
C SER A 147 -8.49 -5.32 0.35
N ASP A 148 -7.17 -5.35 0.16
CA ASP A 148 -6.49 -4.49 -0.81
C ASP A 148 -6.72 -4.94 -2.27
N CYS A 149 -7.33 -6.13 -2.45
CA CYS A 149 -7.69 -6.68 -3.76
C CYS A 149 -9.20 -6.74 -3.96
N GLU A 150 -9.67 -6.26 -5.10
CA GLU A 150 -11.04 -6.41 -5.59
C GLU A 150 -11.05 -7.40 -6.77
N CYS A 151 -11.96 -8.39 -6.77
CA CYS A 151 -12.07 -9.39 -7.82
C CYS A 151 -13.16 -9.02 -8.82
N TYR A 152 -12.89 -9.24 -10.11
CA TYR A 152 -13.85 -9.06 -11.19
C TYR A 152 -13.85 -10.25 -12.13
N ALA A 153 -15.04 -10.74 -12.46
CA ALA A 153 -15.28 -11.75 -13.49
C ALA A 153 -16.09 -11.13 -14.63
N ASP A 154 -15.55 -11.10 -15.84
CA ASP A 154 -16.18 -10.48 -17.04
C ASP A 154 -16.71 -9.06 -16.75
N ASN A 155 -15.94 -8.24 -16.00
CA ASN A 155 -16.22 -6.89 -15.53
C ASN A 155 -17.29 -6.77 -14.42
N SER A 156 -17.82 -7.88 -13.90
CA SER A 156 -18.71 -7.88 -12.73
C SER A 156 -17.92 -8.11 -11.47
N ALA A 157 -18.17 -7.32 -10.41
CA ALA A 157 -17.52 -7.50 -9.13
C ALA A 157 -17.90 -8.84 -8.50
N CYS A 158 -16.91 -9.55 -7.99
CA CYS A 158 -17.05 -10.82 -7.30
C CYS A 158 -16.96 -10.61 -5.79
N GLU A 159 -17.69 -11.43 -5.05
CA GLU A 159 -17.71 -11.36 -3.59
C GLU A 159 -16.46 -12.00 -3.01
N GLN A 160 -15.78 -11.27 -2.12
CA GLN A 160 -14.70 -11.84 -1.32
C GLN A 160 -15.30 -12.73 -0.23
N GLN A 161 -14.72 -13.92 -0.05
CA GLN A 161 -15.14 -14.90 0.93
C GLN A 161 -14.11 -15.07 2.03
N TYR A 162 -14.58 -15.38 3.22
CA TYR A 162 -13.74 -15.66 4.38
C TYR A 162 -13.92 -17.12 4.76
N ILE A 163 -13.00 -17.97 4.31
CA ILE A 163 -13.09 -19.42 4.40
C ILE A 163 -12.11 -19.92 5.46
N GLY A 164 -12.62 -20.69 6.45
CA GLY A 164 -11.81 -21.27 7.51
C GLY A 164 -11.28 -20.27 8.54
N ASP A 165 -10.26 -20.69 9.28
CA ASP A 165 -9.57 -19.87 10.29
C ASP A 165 -8.56 -18.90 9.65
N SER A 166 -8.50 -18.88 8.32
CA SER A 166 -7.44 -18.22 7.60
C SER A 166 -7.73 -16.77 7.33
N ASP A 167 -6.72 -16.03 7.46
CA ASP A 167 -6.27 -14.98 6.56
C ASP A 167 -6.99 -13.65 6.66
N PHE A 168 -7.50 -13.32 7.83
CA PHE A 168 -7.75 -11.94 8.19
C PHE A 168 -6.42 -11.20 8.33
N VAL A 169 -5.69 -11.03 7.21
CA VAL A 169 -4.47 -10.26 7.23
C VAL A 169 -4.81 -8.79 7.23
N ASN A 170 -4.51 -8.14 8.36
CA ASN A 170 -4.52 -6.71 8.56
C ASN A 170 -3.32 -6.36 9.42
N THR A 171 -2.18 -6.12 8.81
CA THR A 171 -0.92 -5.98 9.54
C THR A 171 -0.04 -4.87 8.98
N ASN A 172 0.83 -4.34 9.83
CA ASN A 172 1.91 -3.45 9.41
C ASN A 172 3.20 -4.25 9.31
N LEU A 173 3.84 -4.16 8.15
CA LEU A 173 5.13 -4.78 7.88
C LEU A 173 6.24 -3.74 8.03
N SER A 174 7.16 -3.97 8.95
CA SER A 174 8.38 -3.17 9.03
C SER A 174 9.31 -3.47 7.85
N PRO A 175 10.25 -2.58 7.50
CA PRO A 175 11.19 -2.78 6.39
C PRO A 175 11.85 -4.16 6.39
N GLY A 176 11.87 -4.81 5.23
CA GLY A 176 12.41 -6.15 5.03
C GLY A 176 11.57 -7.30 5.60
N LYS A 177 10.35 -7.03 6.07
CA LYS A 177 9.42 -8.07 6.54
C LYS A 177 8.39 -8.39 5.48
N ASN A 178 7.86 -9.62 5.54
CA ASN A 178 6.84 -10.10 4.62
C ASN A 178 5.70 -10.80 5.37
N VAL A 179 4.58 -10.95 4.67
CA VAL A 179 3.43 -11.76 5.07
C VAL A 179 2.95 -12.55 3.86
N SER A 180 2.47 -13.77 4.09
CA SER A 180 1.78 -14.56 3.08
C SER A 180 0.37 -14.86 3.58
N PHE A 181 -0.60 -14.85 2.67
CA PHE A 181 -2.01 -15.13 2.95
C PHE A 181 -2.71 -15.64 1.71
N THR A 182 -3.90 -16.23 1.88
CA THR A 182 -4.78 -16.64 0.79
C THR A 182 -6.05 -15.79 0.82
N ALA A 183 -6.40 -15.21 -0.31
CA ALA A 183 -7.68 -14.52 -0.51
C ALA A 183 -8.62 -15.41 -1.32
N TYR A 184 -9.90 -15.43 -0.92
CA TYR A 184 -10.92 -16.27 -1.56
C TYR A 184 -11.99 -15.42 -2.19
N TYR A 185 -12.41 -15.80 -3.40
CA TYR A 185 -13.45 -15.11 -4.14
C TYR A 185 -14.44 -16.09 -4.72
N GLU A 186 -15.72 -15.74 -4.73
CA GLU A 186 -16.76 -16.49 -5.42
C GLU A 186 -16.93 -15.94 -6.83
N VAL A 187 -16.68 -16.78 -7.84
CA VAL A 187 -16.71 -16.37 -9.26
C VAL A 187 -17.64 -17.29 -10.07
N PRO A 188 -18.30 -16.81 -11.14
CA PRO A 188 -19.03 -17.65 -12.06
C PRO A 188 -18.09 -18.66 -12.74
N LYS A 189 -18.50 -19.93 -12.84
CA LYS A 189 -17.72 -21.02 -13.47
C LYS A 189 -17.46 -20.78 -14.96
N ASP A 190 -18.38 -20.11 -15.63
CA ASP A 190 -18.35 -19.82 -17.06
C ASP A 190 -17.62 -18.50 -17.40
N ALA A 191 -17.12 -17.78 -16.38
CA ALA A 191 -16.38 -16.54 -16.59
C ALA A 191 -15.18 -16.75 -17.51
N LYS A 192 -15.07 -15.90 -18.53
CA LYS A 192 -14.00 -15.96 -19.55
C LYS A 192 -12.75 -15.23 -19.10
N LYS A 193 -12.92 -14.19 -18.29
CA LYS A 193 -11.86 -13.36 -17.77
C LYS A 193 -12.07 -13.14 -16.27
N VAL A 194 -11.06 -13.46 -15.48
CA VAL A 194 -11.05 -13.18 -14.02
C VAL A 194 -9.79 -12.41 -13.70
N ILE A 195 -9.95 -11.26 -13.05
CA ILE A 195 -8.87 -10.38 -12.66
C ILE A 195 -9.01 -9.96 -11.21
N LEU A 196 -7.89 -9.59 -10.61
CA LEU A 196 -7.87 -8.82 -9.37
C LEU A 196 -7.34 -7.42 -9.66
N GLU A 197 -7.91 -6.41 -9.02
CA GLU A 197 -7.37 -5.06 -8.95
C GLU A 197 -6.79 -4.84 -7.55
N TYR A 198 -5.49 -4.65 -7.47
CA TYR A 198 -4.78 -4.41 -6.22
C TYR A 198 -4.58 -2.91 -5.98
N SER A 199 -4.96 -2.43 -4.80
CA SER A 199 -4.87 -1.03 -4.38
C SER A 199 -4.12 -0.91 -3.06
N ALA A 200 -2.79 -0.89 -3.07
CA ALA A 200 -1.97 -0.79 -1.85
C ALA A 200 -1.94 0.59 -1.20
N SER A 201 -2.47 1.61 -1.82
CA SER A 201 -2.37 2.99 -1.32
C SER A 201 -3.69 3.72 -1.40
N PHE A 202 -4.17 4.13 -0.23
CA PHE A 202 -5.33 5.03 -0.13
C PHE A 202 -5.09 6.44 -0.76
N TRP A 203 -3.83 6.76 -1.06
CA TRP A 203 -3.41 8.10 -1.51
C TRP A 203 -3.17 8.19 -3.01
N THR A 204 -3.07 7.06 -3.69
CA THR A 204 -2.89 6.98 -5.15
C THR A 204 -4.05 6.21 -5.74
N ASP A 205 -4.68 6.75 -6.79
CA ASP A 205 -5.72 6.04 -7.55
C ASP A 205 -5.13 4.92 -8.44
N LYS A 206 -3.84 4.61 -8.26
CA LYS A 206 -3.14 3.59 -9.06
C LYS A 206 -3.55 2.20 -8.61
N LYS A 207 -4.20 1.48 -9.50
CA LYS A 207 -4.53 0.06 -9.35
C LYS A 207 -3.65 -0.77 -10.27
N ILE A 208 -3.24 -1.93 -9.80
CA ILE A 208 -2.50 -2.91 -10.59
C ILE A 208 -3.42 -4.09 -10.86
N THR A 209 -3.57 -4.45 -12.13
CA THR A 209 -4.38 -5.59 -12.54
C THR A 209 -3.57 -6.88 -12.47
N ILE A 210 -4.08 -7.89 -11.76
CA ILE A 210 -3.53 -9.24 -11.73
C ILE A 210 -4.46 -10.14 -12.55
N ASN A 211 -3.97 -10.70 -13.64
CA ASN A 211 -4.76 -11.60 -14.50
C ASN A 211 -4.71 -13.01 -13.92
N LEU A 212 -5.87 -13.54 -13.52
CA LEU A 212 -6.02 -14.91 -13.00
C LEU A 212 -6.38 -15.90 -14.11
N LYS A 213 -7.25 -15.45 -15.07
CA LYS A 213 -7.76 -16.26 -16.19
C LYS A 213 -7.98 -15.38 -17.40
#